data_d7feb19d40f957d6c23f4be410a10610
#
_entry.id   d7feb19d40f957d6c23f4be410a10610
#
_cell.length_a   1.000
_cell.length_b   1.000
_cell.length_c   1.000
_cell.angle_alpha   90.00
_cell.angle_beta   90.00
_cell.angle_gamma   90.00
#
_symmetry.space_group_name_H-M   'P 1'
#
loop_
_entity.id
_entity.type
_entity.pdbx_description
1 polymer ?
#
loop_
_entity_poly.entity_id
_entity_poly.type
_entity_poly.pdbx_seq_one_letter_code
_entity_poly.pdbx_strand_id
1 'polypeptide(L)'
;MDKPYILHLITSEKNASPFDVNMAIDAGWTNIIPYTNAEQTEIQTLVQDAIFSRSPSGLQRTGIFFGGRDTHEAMDMIQEAKKHMVPPFEVSVFADPSGAFTTAAGMVALTEKYLKDGFDQGLDKSSVVILGGTGPVGVASAVICAKAGALSLIH
;
A
#
# COMPACT_ATOMS: atom_id res chain seq x y z
N MET A 1 8.11 30.35 0.17
CA MET A 1 8.14 29.35 -0.93
C MET A 1 7.63 28.04 -0.36
N ASP A 2 6.60 27.46 -0.97
CA ASP A 2 6.03 26.18 -0.52
C ASP A 2 7.03 25.04 -0.70
N LYS A 3 7.10 24.15 0.30
CA LYS A 3 7.96 22.97 0.24
C LYS A 3 7.43 22.00 -0.85
N PRO A 4 8.30 21.39 -1.67
CA PRO A 4 7.86 20.42 -2.66
C PRO A 4 7.31 19.15 -2.00
N TYR A 5 6.39 18.47 -2.69
CA TYR A 5 5.97 17.12 -2.33
C TYR A 5 7.07 16.12 -2.70
N ILE A 6 7.50 15.31 -1.74
CA ILE A 6 8.53 14.29 -1.93
C ILE A 6 7.95 12.93 -1.52
N LEU A 7 8.06 11.97 -2.42
CA LEU A 7 7.76 10.56 -2.16
C LEU A 7 9.06 9.76 -2.17
N HIS A 8 9.36 9.12 -1.05
CA HIS A 8 10.41 8.11 -0.96
C HIS A 8 9.79 6.77 -1.35
N LEU A 9 10.11 6.27 -2.55
CA LEU A 9 9.64 4.99 -3.06
C LEU A 9 10.68 3.93 -2.71
N ILE A 10 10.34 3.04 -1.79
CA ILE A 10 11.25 2.00 -1.27
C ILE A 10 10.78 0.64 -1.78
N THR A 11 11.69 -0.15 -2.31
CA THR A 11 11.40 -1.50 -2.80
C THR A 11 12.62 -2.42 -2.64
N SER A 12 12.38 -3.67 -2.29
CA SER A 12 13.39 -4.73 -2.30
C SER A 12 13.80 -5.16 -3.70
N GLU A 13 12.98 -4.81 -4.70
CA GLU A 13 13.25 -5.15 -6.09
C GLU A 13 14.48 -4.40 -6.62
N LYS A 14 15.16 -5.01 -7.60
CA LYS A 14 16.31 -4.40 -8.27
C LYS A 14 15.96 -3.07 -8.95
N ASN A 15 14.75 -2.94 -9.44
CA ASN A 15 14.28 -1.74 -10.15
C ASN A 15 12.96 -1.28 -9.55
N ALA A 16 12.83 0.02 -9.34
CA ALA A 16 11.52 0.62 -9.05
C ALA A 16 10.58 0.39 -10.25
N SER A 17 9.33 0.06 -9.95
CA SER A 17 8.34 -0.15 -11.00
C SER A 17 7.98 1.17 -11.69
N PRO A 18 8.06 1.27 -13.02
CA PRO A 18 7.53 2.44 -13.74
C PRO A 18 6.04 2.68 -13.46
N PHE A 19 5.27 1.64 -13.18
CA PHE A 19 3.86 1.75 -12.78
C PHE A 19 3.74 2.56 -11.48
N ASP A 20 4.50 2.22 -10.44
CA ASP A 20 4.47 2.92 -9.16
C ASP A 20 4.87 4.39 -9.30
N VAL A 21 5.91 4.66 -10.11
CA VAL A 21 6.38 6.02 -10.39
C VAL A 21 5.32 6.84 -11.12
N ASN A 22 4.70 6.29 -12.16
CA ASN A 22 3.67 6.99 -12.92
C ASN A 22 2.44 7.29 -12.06
N MET A 23 1.96 6.30 -11.30
CA MET A 23 0.83 6.48 -10.40
C MET A 23 1.09 7.53 -9.33
N ALA A 24 2.31 7.59 -8.80
CA ALA A 24 2.69 8.60 -7.83
C ALA A 24 2.69 10.02 -8.44
N ILE A 25 3.18 10.19 -9.68
CA ILE A 25 3.15 11.47 -10.39
C ILE A 25 1.70 11.90 -10.66
N ASP A 26 0.87 10.97 -11.14
CA ASP A 26 -0.56 11.24 -11.43
C ASP A 26 -1.34 11.59 -10.14
N ALA A 27 -0.91 11.06 -8.99
CA ALA A 27 -1.45 11.41 -7.69
C ALA A 27 -0.97 12.77 -7.15
N GLY A 28 -0.08 13.48 -7.87
CA GLY A 28 0.36 14.84 -7.53
C GLY A 28 1.70 14.94 -6.80
N TRP A 29 2.46 13.85 -6.68
CA TRP A 29 3.81 13.93 -6.15
C TRP A 29 4.74 14.57 -7.16
N THR A 30 5.49 15.60 -6.74
CA THR A 30 6.39 16.36 -7.64
C THR A 30 7.79 15.78 -7.71
N ASN A 31 8.22 15.07 -6.69
CA ASN A 31 9.54 14.43 -6.61
C ASN A 31 9.38 13.02 -6.08
N ILE A 32 9.79 12.04 -6.85
CA ILE A 32 9.80 10.63 -6.46
C ILE A 32 11.25 10.16 -6.44
N ILE A 33 11.70 9.69 -5.27
CA ILE A 33 13.07 9.23 -5.06
C ILE A 33 13.02 7.72 -4.82
N PRO A 34 13.46 6.89 -5.76
CA PRO A 34 13.48 5.43 -5.60
C PRO A 34 14.69 4.98 -4.79
N TYR A 35 14.44 4.04 -3.88
CA TYR A 35 15.43 3.24 -3.16
C TYR A 35 15.18 1.78 -3.53
N THR A 36 16.10 1.17 -4.24
CA THR A 36 15.98 -0.19 -4.77
C THR A 36 16.92 -1.15 -4.07
N ASN A 37 16.64 -2.46 -4.11
CA ASN A 37 17.33 -3.49 -3.33
C ASN A 37 17.36 -3.19 -1.82
N ALA A 38 16.33 -2.49 -1.32
CA ALA A 38 16.26 -2.14 0.10
C ALA A 38 15.95 -3.38 0.94
N GLU A 39 16.73 -3.60 1.98
CA GLU A 39 16.51 -4.68 2.93
C GLU A 39 15.63 -4.20 4.10
N GLN A 40 14.96 -5.15 4.74
CA GLN A 40 14.12 -4.86 5.92
C GLN A 40 14.91 -4.13 7.04
N THR A 41 16.18 -4.46 7.18
CA THR A 41 17.09 -3.86 8.17
C THR A 41 17.42 -2.39 7.92
N GLU A 42 17.23 -1.90 6.70
CA GLU A 42 17.53 -0.52 6.30
C GLU A 42 16.33 0.43 6.52
N ILE A 43 15.11 -0.14 6.70
CA ILE A 43 13.87 0.66 6.80
C ILE A 43 13.93 1.66 7.94
N GLN A 44 14.47 1.29 9.10
CA GLN A 44 14.66 2.21 10.21
C GLN A 44 15.43 3.46 9.78
N THR A 45 16.59 3.28 9.18
CA THR A 45 17.48 4.40 8.77
C THR A 45 16.81 5.27 7.73
N LEU A 46 16.21 4.67 6.69
CA LEU A 46 15.51 5.40 5.62
C LEU A 46 14.35 6.24 6.17
N VAL A 47 13.57 5.67 7.08
CA VAL A 47 12.44 6.38 7.72
C VAL A 47 12.95 7.53 8.57
N GLN A 48 13.93 7.30 9.44
CA GLN A 48 14.46 8.33 10.34
C GLN A 48 15.13 9.48 9.56
N ASP A 49 15.86 9.19 8.50
CA ASP A 49 16.43 10.20 7.63
C ASP A 49 15.33 11.03 6.94
N ALA A 50 14.25 10.40 6.49
CA ALA A 50 13.12 11.09 5.88
C ALA A 50 12.39 12.03 6.85
N ILE A 51 12.17 11.60 8.11
CA ILE A 51 11.42 12.39 9.08
C ILE A 51 12.24 13.48 9.76
N PHE A 52 13.52 13.26 10.04
CA PHE A 52 14.36 14.24 10.75
C PHE A 52 15.01 15.28 9.84
N SER A 53 15.04 15.05 8.54
CA SER A 53 15.66 15.99 7.57
C SER A 53 14.74 17.14 7.14
N ARG A 54 13.47 17.16 7.55
CA ARG A 54 12.50 18.18 7.12
C ARG A 54 11.84 18.89 8.29
N SER A 55 11.52 20.18 8.08
CA SER A 55 10.69 20.95 9.03
C SER A 55 9.26 20.42 9.07
N PRO A 56 8.44 20.77 10.09
CA PRO A 56 7.05 20.30 10.20
C PRO A 56 6.22 20.53 8.93
N SER A 57 6.36 21.69 8.27
CA SER A 57 5.68 21.98 6.98
C SER A 57 6.19 21.12 5.82
N GLY A 58 7.42 20.63 5.91
CA GLY A 58 7.98 19.70 4.95
C GLY A 58 7.49 18.27 5.19
N LEU A 59 7.33 17.86 6.45
CA LEU A 59 6.80 16.53 6.80
C LEU A 59 5.38 16.32 6.27
N GLN A 60 4.52 17.34 6.32
CA GLN A 60 3.17 17.30 5.75
C GLN A 60 3.16 17.10 4.22
N ARG A 61 4.31 17.22 3.57
CA ARG A 61 4.52 17.05 2.13
C ARG A 61 5.57 15.96 1.83
N THR A 62 5.74 15.04 2.77
CA THR A 62 6.61 13.88 2.64
C THR A 62 5.79 12.62 2.79
N GLY A 63 6.03 11.64 1.93
CA GLY A 63 5.44 10.31 2.03
C GLY A 63 6.48 9.23 1.78
N ILE A 64 6.19 8.04 2.28
CA ILE A 64 6.95 6.83 2.00
C ILE A 64 6.00 5.82 1.37
N PHE A 65 6.37 5.31 0.21
CA PHE A 65 5.64 4.29 -0.51
C PHE A 65 6.48 3.02 -0.63
N PHE A 66 5.94 1.91 -0.17
CA PHE A 66 6.55 0.60 -0.32
C PHE A 66 5.99 -0.09 -1.56
N GLY A 67 6.81 -0.15 -2.60
CA GLY A 67 6.53 -0.84 -3.86
C GLY A 67 7.04 -2.28 -3.86
N GLY A 68 6.94 -2.93 -5.01
CA GLY A 68 7.44 -4.29 -5.22
C GLY A 68 6.35 -5.24 -5.67
N ARG A 69 6.59 -6.54 -5.47
CA ARG A 69 5.67 -7.61 -5.91
C ARG A 69 5.21 -8.52 -4.78
N ASP A 70 6.01 -8.60 -3.72
CA ASP A 70 5.67 -9.39 -2.55
C ASP A 70 4.81 -8.57 -1.58
N THR A 71 3.57 -9.01 -1.37
CA THR A 71 2.62 -8.34 -0.49
C THR A 71 2.97 -8.48 0.98
N HIS A 72 3.60 -9.59 1.37
CA HIS A 72 4.00 -9.83 2.76
C HIS A 72 5.20 -8.94 3.11
N GLU A 73 6.21 -8.94 2.26
CA GLU A 73 7.39 -8.10 2.43
C GLU A 73 7.03 -6.60 2.51
N ALA A 74 6.17 -6.13 1.61
CA ALA A 74 5.70 -4.74 1.64
C ALA A 74 4.94 -4.39 2.94
N MET A 75 4.16 -5.33 3.47
CA MET A 75 3.47 -5.15 4.76
C MET A 75 4.43 -5.17 5.94
N ASP A 76 5.46 -6.00 5.91
CA ASP A 76 6.51 -6.03 6.94
C ASP A 76 7.30 -4.72 6.95
N MET A 77 7.63 -4.18 5.77
CA MET A 77 8.28 -2.87 5.64
C MET A 77 7.42 -1.72 6.20
N ILE A 78 6.09 -1.73 5.94
CA ILE A 78 5.17 -0.76 6.55
C ILE A 78 5.16 -0.86 8.08
N GLN A 79 5.10 -2.07 8.62
CA GLN A 79 5.09 -2.25 10.07
C GLN A 79 6.40 -1.77 10.69
N GLU A 80 7.53 -2.05 10.05
CA GLU A 80 8.82 -1.57 10.48
C GLU A 80 8.90 -0.03 10.42
N ALA A 81 8.47 0.57 9.31
CA ALA A 81 8.41 2.02 9.17
C ALA A 81 7.61 2.69 10.31
N LYS A 82 6.44 2.14 10.64
CA LYS A 82 5.59 2.67 11.72
C LYS A 82 6.26 2.61 13.09
N LYS A 83 7.04 1.58 13.38
CA LYS A 83 7.78 1.46 14.66
C LYS A 83 8.82 2.56 14.84
N HIS A 84 9.36 3.07 13.74
CA HIS A 84 10.45 4.05 13.74
C HIS A 84 10.00 5.48 13.49
N MET A 85 8.69 5.73 13.40
CA MET A 85 8.12 7.07 13.49
C MET A 85 8.29 7.62 14.91
N VAL A 86 8.66 8.89 15.00
CA VAL A 86 8.92 9.56 16.29
C VAL A 86 8.03 10.81 16.38
N PRO A 87 6.90 10.78 17.12
CA PRO A 87 6.05 11.95 17.24
C PRO A 87 6.80 13.19 17.75
N PRO A 88 6.60 14.38 17.20
CA PRO A 88 5.66 14.72 16.12
C PRO A 88 6.23 14.56 14.72
N PHE A 89 7.38 13.89 14.57
CA PHE A 89 8.05 13.67 13.28
C PHE A 89 7.50 12.39 12.64
N GLU A 90 6.37 12.54 11.97
CA GLU A 90 5.66 11.45 11.30
C GLU A 90 5.31 11.85 9.87
N VAL A 91 5.29 10.88 8.96
CA VAL A 91 4.90 11.04 7.56
C VAL A 91 3.92 9.95 7.16
N SER A 92 3.20 10.18 6.07
CA SER A 92 2.30 9.17 5.51
C SER A 92 3.10 7.99 4.96
N VAL A 93 2.68 6.77 5.31
CA VAL A 93 3.21 5.53 4.74
C VAL A 93 2.12 4.75 4.04
N PHE A 94 2.43 4.19 2.88
CA PHE A 94 1.51 3.42 2.07
C PHE A 94 2.26 2.28 1.37
N ALA A 95 1.58 1.16 1.13
CA ALA A 95 2.07 0.11 0.26
C ALA A 95 0.95 -0.34 -0.66
N ASP A 96 1.33 -0.61 -1.91
CA ASP A 96 0.43 -1.20 -2.89
C ASP A 96 1.25 -2.02 -3.90
N PRO A 97 1.85 -3.15 -3.46
CA PRO A 97 2.73 -3.94 -4.30
C PRO A 97 2.00 -4.42 -5.55
N SER A 98 2.51 -4.01 -6.72
CA SER A 98 1.90 -4.28 -8.05
C SER A 98 0.44 -3.83 -8.17
N GLY A 99 0.01 -2.81 -7.42
CA GLY A 99 -1.38 -2.36 -7.39
C GLY A 99 -2.36 -3.38 -6.76
N ALA A 100 -1.85 -4.31 -5.96
CA ALA A 100 -2.66 -5.44 -5.48
C ALA A 100 -3.74 -5.02 -4.48
N PHE A 101 -3.40 -4.14 -3.54
CA PHE A 101 -4.32 -3.78 -2.47
C PHE A 101 -5.44 -2.87 -2.96
N THR A 102 -5.10 -1.86 -3.78
CA THR A 102 -6.11 -0.97 -4.35
C THR A 102 -7.02 -1.69 -5.33
N THR A 103 -6.48 -2.58 -6.17
CA THR A 103 -7.27 -3.42 -7.08
C THR A 103 -8.20 -4.35 -6.31
N ALA A 104 -7.70 -5.04 -5.29
CA ALA A 104 -8.52 -5.91 -4.45
C ALA A 104 -9.64 -5.14 -3.75
N ALA A 105 -9.32 -3.97 -3.16
CA ALA A 105 -10.30 -3.13 -2.50
C ALA A 105 -11.41 -2.67 -3.47
N GLY A 106 -11.04 -2.20 -4.66
CA GLY A 106 -11.99 -1.78 -5.69
C GLY A 106 -12.89 -2.94 -6.15
N MET A 107 -12.29 -4.12 -6.41
CA MET A 107 -13.02 -5.30 -6.85
C MET A 107 -14.02 -5.78 -5.78
N VAL A 108 -13.60 -5.87 -4.52
CA VAL A 108 -14.48 -6.31 -3.43
C VAL A 108 -15.58 -5.29 -3.15
N ALA A 109 -15.27 -4.00 -3.17
CA ALA A 109 -16.26 -2.94 -2.97
C ALA A 109 -17.34 -2.95 -4.06
N LEU A 110 -16.95 -3.14 -5.33
CA LEU A 110 -17.91 -3.27 -6.43
C LEU A 110 -18.76 -4.54 -6.28
N THR A 111 -18.16 -5.66 -5.90
CA THR A 111 -18.89 -6.91 -5.64
C THR A 111 -19.92 -6.72 -4.54
N GLU A 112 -19.53 -6.13 -3.42
CA GLU A 112 -20.46 -5.84 -2.32
C GLU A 112 -21.60 -4.91 -2.74
N LYS A 113 -21.27 -3.88 -3.53
CA LYS A 113 -22.29 -2.97 -4.09
C LYS A 113 -23.31 -3.74 -4.93
N TYR A 114 -22.87 -4.60 -5.85
CA TYR A 114 -23.75 -5.41 -6.67
C TYR A 114 -24.61 -6.39 -5.86
N LEU A 115 -24.07 -6.99 -4.81
CA LEU A 115 -24.83 -7.84 -3.91
C LEU A 115 -25.94 -7.08 -3.19
N LYS A 116 -25.63 -5.86 -2.71
CA LYS A 116 -26.62 -4.99 -2.06
C LYS A 116 -27.73 -4.53 -3.02
N ASP A 117 -27.32 -4.02 -4.18
CA ASP A 117 -28.25 -3.45 -5.16
C ASP A 117 -29.14 -4.50 -5.84
N GLY A 118 -28.61 -5.71 -6.10
CA GLY A 118 -29.31 -6.75 -6.86
C GLY A 118 -30.01 -7.83 -6.00
N PHE A 119 -29.51 -8.06 -4.79
CA PHE A 119 -29.96 -9.20 -3.96
C PHE A 119 -30.32 -8.81 -2.52
N ASP A 120 -30.24 -7.53 -2.16
CA ASP A 120 -30.41 -7.05 -0.78
C ASP A 120 -29.57 -7.85 0.24
N GLN A 121 -28.32 -8.16 -0.14
CA GLN A 121 -27.41 -9.04 0.59
C GLN A 121 -26.02 -8.41 0.68
N GLY A 122 -25.37 -8.53 1.83
CA GLY A 122 -23.97 -8.14 2.03
C GLY A 122 -23.00 -9.32 1.88
N LEU A 123 -21.71 -9.01 1.95
CA LEU A 123 -20.65 -10.03 1.95
C LEU A 123 -20.75 -10.98 3.15
N ASP A 124 -21.22 -10.51 4.30
CA ASP A 124 -21.41 -11.27 5.54
C ASP A 124 -22.38 -12.46 5.40
N LYS A 125 -23.20 -12.48 4.36
CA LYS A 125 -24.14 -13.57 4.03
C LYS A 125 -23.76 -14.32 2.77
N SER A 126 -22.52 -14.13 2.28
CA SER A 126 -22.09 -14.66 0.99
C SER A 126 -20.96 -15.66 1.13
N SER A 127 -20.94 -16.65 0.22
CA SER A 127 -19.75 -17.47 -0.03
C SER A 127 -19.06 -16.95 -1.28
N VAL A 128 -17.77 -16.65 -1.18
CA VAL A 128 -16.98 -16.05 -2.26
C VAL A 128 -15.90 -17.02 -2.70
N VAL A 129 -15.87 -17.34 -3.98
CA VAL A 129 -14.80 -18.12 -4.62
C VAL A 129 -13.92 -17.18 -5.41
N ILE A 130 -12.60 -17.24 -5.16
CA ILE A 130 -11.62 -16.39 -5.81
C ILE A 130 -10.74 -17.24 -6.72
N LEU A 131 -10.95 -17.12 -8.02
CA LEU A 131 -10.11 -17.78 -9.03
C LEU A 131 -8.78 -17.03 -9.15
N GLY A 132 -7.67 -17.77 -9.16
CA GLY A 132 -6.33 -17.19 -9.08
C GLY A 132 -6.01 -16.58 -7.70
N GLY A 133 -6.67 -17.11 -6.65
CA GLY A 133 -6.59 -16.62 -5.28
C GLY A 133 -5.22 -16.67 -4.62
N THR A 134 -4.24 -17.35 -5.22
CA THR A 134 -2.84 -17.39 -4.75
C THR A 134 -2.00 -16.20 -5.24
N GLY A 135 -2.50 -15.43 -6.21
CA GLY A 135 -1.84 -14.19 -6.66
C GLY A 135 -2.08 -13.03 -5.69
N PRO A 136 -1.29 -11.94 -5.80
CA PRO A 136 -1.33 -10.80 -4.85
C PRO A 136 -2.73 -10.20 -4.68
N VAL A 137 -3.45 -9.95 -5.77
CA VAL A 137 -4.81 -9.41 -5.75
C VAL A 137 -5.78 -10.42 -5.13
N GLY A 138 -5.64 -11.72 -5.47
CA GLY A 138 -6.50 -12.77 -4.96
C GLY A 138 -6.37 -12.94 -3.44
N VAL A 139 -5.14 -12.97 -2.93
CA VAL A 139 -4.86 -13.04 -1.49
C VAL A 139 -5.44 -11.82 -0.76
N ALA A 140 -5.19 -10.61 -1.26
CA ALA A 140 -5.72 -9.38 -0.67
C ALA A 140 -7.26 -9.37 -0.68
N SER A 141 -7.88 -9.80 -1.79
CA SER A 141 -9.34 -9.90 -1.90
C SER A 141 -9.93 -10.90 -0.89
N ALA A 142 -9.28 -12.05 -0.71
CA ALA A 142 -9.72 -13.06 0.26
C ALA A 142 -9.71 -12.50 1.69
N VAL A 143 -8.64 -11.79 2.04
CA VAL A 143 -8.52 -11.14 3.36
C VAL A 143 -9.63 -10.10 3.56
N ILE A 144 -9.89 -9.26 2.56
CA ILE A 144 -10.94 -8.22 2.64
C ILE A 144 -12.32 -8.88 2.76
N CYS A 145 -12.63 -9.87 1.92
CA CYS A 145 -13.90 -10.60 2.00
C CYS A 145 -14.10 -11.28 3.35
N ALA A 146 -13.06 -11.96 3.87
CA ALA A 146 -13.13 -12.61 5.19
C ALA A 146 -13.35 -11.61 6.32
N LYS A 147 -12.68 -10.45 6.28
CA LYS A 147 -12.91 -9.36 7.25
C LYS A 147 -14.30 -8.74 7.15
N ALA A 148 -14.92 -8.77 5.99
CA ALA A 148 -16.31 -8.37 5.77
C ALA A 148 -17.33 -9.45 6.16
N GLY A 149 -16.87 -10.60 6.67
CA GLY A 149 -17.73 -11.69 7.17
C GLY A 149 -18.09 -12.75 6.13
N ALA A 150 -17.57 -12.66 4.90
CA ALA A 150 -17.83 -13.67 3.88
C ALA A 150 -17.06 -14.98 4.17
N LEU A 151 -17.62 -16.11 3.77
CA LEU A 151 -16.88 -17.34 3.62
C LEU A 151 -16.07 -17.27 2.32
N SER A 152 -14.76 -17.07 2.44
CA SER A 152 -13.86 -16.95 1.29
C SER A 152 -13.17 -18.28 0.99
N LEU A 153 -13.25 -18.72 -0.26
CA LEU A 153 -12.55 -19.88 -0.79
C LEU A 153 -11.55 -19.44 -1.86
N ILE A 154 -10.31 -19.86 -1.72
CA ILE A 154 -9.22 -19.61 -2.68
C ILE A 154 -9.07 -20.85 -3.56
N HIS A 155 -8.99 -20.65 -4.87
CA HIS A 155 -8.79 -21.73 -5.82
C HIS A 155 -7.67 -21.39 -6.79
#